data_7856ef57e913ff69b630ec8bac50f247
#
_entry.id   7856ef57e913ff69b630ec8bac50f247
#
_cell.length_a   1.000
_cell.length_b   1.000
_cell.length_c   1.000
_cell.angle_alpha   90.00
_cell.angle_beta   90.00
_cell.angle_gamma   90.00
#
_symmetry.space_group_name_H-M   'P 1'
#
loop_
_entity.id
_entity.type
_entity.pdbx_description
1 polymer ?
#
loop_
_entity_poly.entity_id
_entity_poly.type
_entity_poly.pdbx_seq_one_letter_code
_entity_poly.pdbx_strand_id
1 'polypeptide(L)'
;EGALSAGQQRSLEDRLKVSHATLEDLLQESDFVIVAVSLTPQTHHIINKERLAAMKPGAILVNFARGSLVDEAAAADALASGHLGFYTADVFEFEDWAIPDRPKEVHHGLIENWSHTLLTPHIGSAVTRVREEMAMQAVENVIAFFDGQTPQGALNAAAVAASAGIERNA
;
A
#
# COMPACT_ATOMS: atom_id res chain seq x y z
N GLU A 1 -11.40 -12.70 -6.35
CA GLU A 1 -9.98 -13.05 -6.21
C GLU A 1 -9.83 -13.80 -4.91
N GLY A 2 -9.36 -15.04 -5.03
CA GLY A 2 -9.58 -16.01 -3.99
C GLY A 2 -8.78 -15.72 -2.72
N ALA A 3 -9.50 -15.41 -1.65
CA ALA A 3 -8.95 -15.54 -0.31
C ALA A 3 -8.35 -16.96 -0.17
N LEU A 4 -7.17 -17.04 0.45
CA LEU A 4 -6.55 -18.33 0.74
C LEU A 4 -7.52 -19.22 1.53
N SER A 5 -7.59 -20.50 1.21
CA SER A 5 -8.32 -21.44 2.06
C SER A 5 -7.70 -21.47 3.47
N ALA A 6 -8.48 -21.83 4.48
CA ALA A 6 -8.00 -21.88 5.86
C ALA A 6 -6.76 -22.78 6.04
N GLY A 7 -6.59 -23.81 5.19
CA GLY A 7 -5.41 -24.67 5.19
C GLY A 7 -4.17 -23.98 4.60
N GLN A 8 -4.34 -23.25 3.49
CA GLN A 8 -3.26 -22.48 2.87
C GLN A 8 -2.81 -21.32 3.77
N GLN A 9 -3.75 -20.67 4.43
CA GLN A 9 -3.47 -19.60 5.38
C GLN A 9 -2.63 -20.12 6.56
N ARG A 10 -3.06 -21.20 7.23
CA ARG A 10 -2.27 -21.80 8.32
C ARG A 10 -0.89 -22.25 7.89
N SER A 11 -0.76 -22.87 6.71
CA SER A 11 0.56 -23.27 6.18
C SER A 11 1.47 -22.07 5.93
N LEU A 12 0.91 -20.93 5.51
CA LEU A 12 1.67 -19.70 5.31
C LEU A 12 2.09 -19.08 6.64
N GLU A 13 1.19 -19.04 7.61
CA GLU A 13 1.44 -18.55 8.97
C GLU A 13 2.58 -19.33 9.64
N ASP A 14 2.50 -20.68 9.59
CA ASP A 14 3.52 -21.56 10.15
C ASP A 14 4.89 -21.36 9.48
N ARG A 15 4.90 -21.25 8.15
CA ARG A 15 6.14 -21.05 7.36
C ARG A 15 6.79 -19.70 7.62
N LEU A 16 5.99 -18.65 7.71
CA LEU A 16 6.46 -17.28 7.90
C LEU A 16 6.56 -16.86 9.36
N LYS A 17 6.06 -17.70 10.29
CA LYS A 17 5.94 -17.39 11.72
C LYS A 17 5.17 -16.09 11.97
N VAL A 18 4.05 -15.94 11.27
CA VAL A 18 3.12 -14.82 11.41
C VAL A 18 1.78 -15.36 11.91
N SER A 19 0.94 -14.49 12.44
CA SER A 19 -0.45 -14.79 12.83
C SER A 19 -1.39 -13.75 12.23
N HIS A 20 -2.62 -14.15 11.92
CA HIS A 20 -3.68 -13.20 11.59
C HIS A 20 -4.22 -12.56 12.89
N ALA A 21 -4.51 -11.28 12.79
CA ALA A 21 -5.15 -10.51 13.85
C ALA A 21 -6.23 -9.60 13.23
N THR A 22 -7.18 -9.14 14.01
CA THR A 22 -8.02 -8.01 13.61
C THR A 22 -7.17 -6.75 13.49
N LEU A 23 -7.64 -5.75 12.74
CA LEU A 23 -6.91 -4.47 12.65
C LEU A 23 -6.76 -3.82 14.03
N GLU A 24 -7.80 -3.91 14.83
CA GLU A 24 -7.85 -3.36 16.18
C GLU A 24 -6.81 -4.02 17.10
N ASP A 25 -6.73 -5.35 17.12
CA ASP A 25 -5.74 -6.09 17.91
C ASP A 25 -4.32 -5.80 17.41
N LEU A 26 -4.12 -5.78 16.08
CA LEU A 26 -2.84 -5.45 15.47
C LEU A 26 -2.33 -4.07 15.94
N LEU A 27 -3.20 -3.05 15.91
CA LEU A 27 -2.82 -1.70 16.32
C LEU A 27 -2.48 -1.62 17.82
N GLN A 28 -3.23 -2.33 18.67
CA GLN A 28 -3.02 -2.33 20.12
C GLN A 28 -1.79 -3.11 20.57
N GLU A 29 -1.39 -4.13 19.82
CA GLU A 29 -0.32 -5.05 20.21
C GLU A 29 1.02 -4.77 19.56
N SER A 30 1.04 -4.00 18.44
CA SER A 30 2.25 -3.80 17.64
C SER A 30 3.07 -2.60 18.08
N ASP A 31 4.38 -2.77 18.13
CA ASP A 31 5.35 -1.68 18.30
C ASP A 31 5.67 -1.01 16.94
N PHE A 32 5.52 -1.76 15.84
CA PHE A 32 5.68 -1.29 14.46
C PHE A 32 4.44 -1.67 13.65
N VAL A 33 3.80 -0.69 13.04
CA VAL A 33 2.67 -0.89 12.13
C VAL A 33 3.08 -0.50 10.71
N ILE A 34 2.97 -1.43 9.77
CA ILE A 34 3.31 -1.21 8.37
C ILE A 34 2.03 -1.24 7.54
N VAL A 35 1.75 -0.13 6.84
CA VAL A 35 0.61 -0.01 5.94
C VAL A 35 1.01 -0.53 4.56
N ALA A 36 0.38 -1.65 4.14
CA ALA A 36 0.68 -2.36 2.90
C ALA A 36 -0.58 -2.84 2.16
N VAL A 37 -1.66 -2.07 2.24
CA VAL A 37 -2.94 -2.36 1.58
C VAL A 37 -3.18 -1.45 0.38
N SER A 38 -4.07 -1.85 -0.54
CA SER A 38 -4.46 -1.02 -1.67
C SER A 38 -5.39 0.12 -1.20
N LEU A 39 -5.24 1.30 -1.80
CA LEU A 39 -6.17 2.41 -1.59
C LEU A 39 -7.49 2.13 -2.33
N THR A 40 -8.58 2.13 -1.58
CA THR A 40 -9.96 1.98 -2.04
C THR A 40 -10.84 2.92 -1.22
N PRO A 41 -12.12 3.14 -1.59
CA PRO A 41 -13.03 3.91 -0.72
C PRO A 41 -13.15 3.36 0.70
N GLN A 42 -12.97 2.03 0.89
CA GLN A 42 -13.06 1.36 2.20
C GLN A 42 -11.77 1.46 3.02
N THR A 43 -10.64 1.71 2.37
CA THR A 43 -9.33 1.82 3.03
C THR A 43 -8.83 3.27 3.11
N HIS A 44 -9.56 4.23 2.54
CA HIS A 44 -9.25 5.65 2.71
C HIS A 44 -9.27 6.00 4.18
N HIS A 45 -8.16 6.60 4.66
CA HIS A 45 -7.92 6.90 6.07
C HIS A 45 -8.17 5.67 6.99
N ILE A 46 -7.74 4.49 6.51
CA ILE A 46 -7.82 3.28 7.34
C ILE A 46 -7.03 3.46 8.65
N ILE A 47 -5.99 4.28 8.63
CA ILE A 47 -5.30 4.77 9.82
C ILE A 47 -5.74 6.22 10.07
N ASN A 48 -6.84 6.35 10.79
CA ASN A 48 -7.44 7.62 11.20
C ASN A 48 -7.07 7.98 12.65
N LYS A 49 -7.61 9.07 13.15
CA LYS A 49 -7.33 9.57 14.51
C LYS A 49 -7.63 8.55 15.60
N GLU A 50 -8.76 7.86 15.52
CA GLU A 50 -9.18 6.87 16.52
C GLU A 50 -8.22 5.67 16.54
N ARG A 51 -7.80 5.22 15.37
CA ARG A 51 -6.87 4.10 15.20
C ARG A 51 -5.45 4.47 15.61
N LEU A 52 -5.01 5.68 15.30
CA LEU A 52 -3.74 6.20 15.83
C LEU A 52 -3.75 6.23 17.36
N ALA A 53 -4.84 6.68 17.96
CA ALA A 53 -4.99 6.70 19.43
C ALA A 53 -5.05 5.30 20.06
N ALA A 54 -5.46 4.28 19.29
CA ALA A 54 -5.47 2.89 19.74
C ALA A 54 -4.10 2.19 19.63
N MET A 55 -3.14 2.77 18.91
CA MET A 55 -1.78 2.23 18.85
C MET A 55 -1.08 2.35 20.21
N LYS A 56 -0.06 1.53 20.43
CA LYS A 56 0.77 1.65 21.61
C LYS A 56 1.42 3.03 21.70
N PRO A 57 1.48 3.66 22.87
CA PRO A 57 2.28 4.86 23.05
C PRO A 57 3.74 4.60 22.67
N GLY A 58 4.27 5.46 21.80
CA GLY A 58 5.63 5.33 21.28
C GLY A 58 5.77 4.37 20.07
N ALA A 59 4.68 3.82 19.56
CA ALA A 59 4.70 2.97 18.37
C ALA A 59 5.20 3.71 17.13
N ILE A 60 5.69 2.96 16.15
CA ILE A 60 6.20 3.46 14.87
C ILE A 60 5.23 3.07 13.76
N LEU A 61 4.78 4.07 12.98
CA LEU A 61 3.94 3.88 11.81
C LEU A 61 4.76 4.03 10.53
N VAL A 62 4.61 3.08 9.60
CA VAL A 62 5.29 3.05 8.30
C VAL A 62 4.28 3.03 7.18
N ASN A 63 4.31 4.00 6.27
CA ASN A 63 3.47 4.02 5.07
C ASN A 63 4.32 4.10 3.80
N PHE A 64 4.38 3.00 3.05
CA PHE A 64 4.98 2.95 1.72
C PHE A 64 3.97 2.54 0.63
N ALA A 65 2.68 2.47 0.96
CA ALA A 65 1.65 2.00 0.04
C ALA A 65 0.99 3.15 -0.72
N ARG A 66 0.11 3.94 -0.06
CA ARG A 66 -0.53 5.15 -0.60
C ARG A 66 -0.75 6.16 0.53
N GLY A 67 -0.59 7.45 0.22
CA GLY A 67 -0.70 8.54 1.20
C GLY A 67 -2.02 8.53 1.95
N SER A 68 -3.13 8.54 1.21
CA SER A 68 -4.48 8.61 1.78
C SER A 68 -4.97 7.36 2.52
N LEU A 69 -4.09 6.40 2.79
CA LEU A 69 -4.36 5.32 3.75
C LEU A 69 -4.19 5.80 5.19
N VAL A 70 -3.40 6.85 5.40
CA VAL A 70 -3.17 7.50 6.69
C VAL A 70 -3.73 8.91 6.62
N ASP A 71 -4.48 9.32 7.63
CA ASP A 71 -4.85 10.72 7.85
C ASP A 71 -3.60 11.48 8.34
N GLU A 72 -2.97 12.24 7.42
CA GLU A 72 -1.72 12.96 7.72
C GLU A 72 -1.87 14.00 8.82
N ALA A 73 -3.03 14.65 8.92
CA ALA A 73 -3.30 15.62 9.98
C ALA A 73 -3.37 14.92 11.34
N ALA A 74 -4.08 13.79 11.40
CA ALA A 74 -4.17 13.01 12.64
C ALA A 74 -2.80 12.40 13.04
N ALA A 75 -1.99 11.98 12.06
CA ALA A 75 -0.64 11.49 12.31
C ALA A 75 0.28 12.60 12.86
N ALA A 76 0.19 13.83 12.30
CA ALA A 76 0.92 14.99 12.80
C ALA A 76 0.53 15.33 14.25
N ASP A 77 -0.77 15.31 14.58
CA ASP A 77 -1.27 15.52 15.94
C ASP A 77 -0.76 14.45 16.91
N ALA A 78 -0.77 13.18 16.48
CA ALA A 78 -0.29 12.06 17.30
C ALA A 78 1.22 12.14 17.58
N LEU A 79 2.03 12.60 16.60
CA LEU A 79 3.45 12.90 16.78
C LEU A 79 3.66 14.08 17.74
N ALA A 80 2.95 15.19 17.54
CA ALA A 80 3.07 16.39 18.36
C ALA A 80 2.69 16.13 19.83
N SER A 81 1.74 15.24 20.08
CA SER A 81 1.36 14.83 21.45
C SER A 81 2.35 13.83 22.08
N GLY A 82 3.28 13.27 21.30
CA GLY A 82 4.19 12.20 21.74
C GLY A 82 3.54 10.82 21.87
N HIS A 83 2.27 10.66 21.44
CA HIS A 83 1.61 9.37 21.45
C HIS A 83 2.19 8.44 20.38
N LEU A 84 2.31 8.92 19.12
CA LEU A 84 3.05 8.25 18.08
C LEU A 84 4.55 8.55 18.23
N GLY A 85 5.37 7.52 18.34
CA GLY A 85 6.82 7.68 18.53
C GLY A 85 7.54 8.11 17.28
N PHE A 86 7.15 7.56 16.12
CA PHE A 86 7.76 7.90 14.84
C PHE A 86 6.81 7.62 13.66
N TYR A 87 6.88 8.45 12.63
CA TYR A 87 6.19 8.21 11.36
C TYR A 87 7.17 8.23 10.20
N THR A 88 7.16 7.17 9.38
CA THR A 88 7.92 7.16 8.14
C THR A 88 7.00 6.94 6.95
N ALA A 89 7.19 7.76 5.90
CA ALA A 89 6.38 7.69 4.69
C ALA A 89 7.23 7.92 3.44
N ASP A 90 6.98 7.11 2.41
CA ASP A 90 7.47 7.32 1.04
C ASP A 90 6.37 7.87 0.12
N VAL A 91 5.14 7.99 0.63
CA VAL A 91 3.92 8.36 -0.11
C VAL A 91 3.08 9.32 0.72
N PHE A 92 2.35 10.23 0.06
CA PHE A 92 1.61 11.32 0.70
C PHE A 92 0.23 11.51 0.09
N GLU A 93 -0.72 12.04 0.87
CA GLU A 93 -2.11 12.26 0.44
C GLU A 93 -2.21 13.12 -0.83
N PHE A 94 -1.35 14.14 -0.99
CA PHE A 94 -1.38 15.03 -2.16
C PHE A 94 -1.08 14.30 -3.49
N GLU A 95 -0.48 13.11 -3.44
CA GLU A 95 -0.15 12.31 -4.62
C GLU A 95 -1.34 11.49 -5.15
N ASP A 96 -2.40 11.32 -4.37
CA ASP A 96 -3.52 10.43 -4.69
C ASP A 96 -4.53 11.11 -5.63
N TRP A 97 -4.14 11.30 -6.89
CA TRP A 97 -4.85 12.04 -7.93
C TRP A 97 -6.31 11.62 -8.15
N ALA A 98 -6.66 10.39 -7.79
CA ALA A 98 -8.02 9.88 -7.87
C ALA A 98 -8.96 10.48 -6.80
N ILE A 99 -8.43 11.18 -5.79
CA ILE A 99 -9.20 11.81 -4.71
C ILE A 99 -9.33 13.32 -5.05
N PRO A 100 -10.55 13.81 -5.38
CA PRO A 100 -10.74 15.18 -5.86
C PRO A 100 -10.32 16.26 -4.84
N ASP A 101 -10.65 16.04 -3.57
CA ASP A 101 -10.43 17.00 -2.48
C ASP A 101 -9.15 16.74 -1.69
N ARG A 102 -8.20 15.99 -2.27
CA ARG A 102 -6.92 15.72 -1.63
C ARG A 102 -6.15 17.02 -1.32
N PRO A 103 -5.28 17.02 -0.31
CA PRO A 103 -4.34 18.13 -0.06
C PRO A 103 -3.50 18.45 -1.32
N LYS A 104 -2.87 19.61 -1.35
CA LYS A 104 -1.98 20.02 -2.44
C LYS A 104 -0.51 19.88 -2.09
N GLU A 105 -0.22 19.58 -0.85
CA GLU A 105 1.13 19.45 -0.27
C GLU A 105 1.11 18.50 0.93
N VAL A 106 2.27 18.05 1.36
CA VAL A 106 2.45 17.27 2.59
C VAL A 106 1.97 18.09 3.78
N HIS A 107 1.28 17.45 4.73
CA HIS A 107 0.79 18.14 5.92
C HIS A 107 1.96 18.77 6.69
N HIS A 108 1.86 20.08 6.95
CA HIS A 108 2.96 20.88 7.52
C HIS A 108 3.44 20.35 8.88
N GLY A 109 2.51 19.84 9.71
CA GLY A 109 2.84 19.25 11.00
C GLY A 109 3.72 18.00 10.92
N LEU A 110 3.73 17.26 9.79
CA LEU A 110 4.68 16.17 9.59
C LEU A 110 6.10 16.69 9.37
N ILE A 111 6.23 17.82 8.68
CA ILE A 111 7.52 18.48 8.42
C ILE A 111 8.06 19.13 9.72
N GLU A 112 7.19 19.75 10.50
CA GLU A 112 7.57 20.37 11.78
C GLU A 112 8.06 19.34 12.80
N ASN A 113 7.52 18.12 12.78
CA ASN A 113 7.95 17.00 13.62
C ASN A 113 9.17 16.24 13.05
N TRP A 114 10.08 16.92 12.34
CA TRP A 114 11.20 16.31 11.60
C TRP A 114 12.08 15.36 12.43
N SER A 115 12.16 15.53 13.75
CA SER A 115 12.92 14.64 14.65
C SER A 115 12.22 13.29 14.88
N HIS A 116 10.94 13.18 14.54
CA HIS A 116 10.11 11.99 14.69
C HIS A 116 9.50 11.54 13.36
N THR A 117 10.02 12.03 12.24
CA THR A 117 9.59 11.61 10.90
C THR A 117 10.77 11.27 10.01
N LEU A 118 10.56 10.31 9.10
CA LEU A 118 11.42 10.05 7.96
C LEU A 118 10.55 10.06 6.70
N LEU A 119 10.64 11.14 5.93
CA LEU A 119 9.83 11.36 4.74
C LEU A 119 10.71 11.28 3.50
N THR A 120 10.34 10.44 2.54
CA THR A 120 11.05 10.29 1.27
C THR A 120 10.12 10.60 0.09
N PRO A 121 10.61 11.16 -1.01
CA PRO A 121 9.78 11.67 -2.10
C PRO A 121 9.38 10.57 -3.10
N HIS A 122 8.70 9.54 -2.64
CA HIS A 122 8.17 8.42 -3.43
C HIS A 122 9.27 7.73 -4.28
N ILE A 123 10.34 7.34 -3.62
CA ILE A 123 11.55 6.79 -4.27
C ILE A 123 11.69 5.26 -4.13
N GLY A 124 10.71 4.58 -3.55
CA GLY A 124 10.77 3.13 -3.34
C GLY A 124 11.05 2.32 -4.62
N SER A 125 10.55 2.79 -5.79
CA SER A 125 10.84 2.20 -7.09
C SER A 125 11.96 2.92 -7.88
N ALA A 126 12.66 3.88 -7.29
CA ALA A 126 13.69 4.69 -7.97
C ALA A 126 15.05 3.96 -8.10
N VAL A 127 15.03 2.66 -8.34
CA VAL A 127 16.21 1.82 -8.61
C VAL A 127 16.23 1.51 -10.10
N THR A 128 17.26 1.95 -10.80
CA THR A 128 17.37 1.84 -12.28
C THR A 128 17.05 0.43 -12.78
N ARG A 129 17.71 -0.60 -12.23
CA ARG A 129 17.48 -1.99 -12.62
C ARG A 129 16.02 -2.41 -12.44
N VAL A 130 15.38 -2.03 -11.33
CA VAL A 130 13.97 -2.38 -11.06
C VAL A 130 13.05 -1.70 -12.06
N ARG A 131 13.31 -0.44 -12.40
CA ARG A 131 12.52 0.29 -13.44
C ARG A 131 12.68 -0.33 -14.81
N GLU A 132 13.88 -0.75 -15.18
CA GLU A 132 14.15 -1.47 -16.43
C GLU A 132 13.39 -2.80 -16.47
N GLU A 133 13.45 -3.59 -15.41
CA GLU A 133 12.70 -4.85 -15.26
C GLU A 133 11.18 -4.64 -15.38
N MET A 134 10.63 -3.62 -14.70
CA MET A 134 9.20 -3.27 -14.79
C MET A 134 8.80 -2.86 -16.21
N ALA A 135 9.62 -2.05 -16.90
CA ALA A 135 9.35 -1.63 -18.26
C ALA A 135 9.41 -2.82 -19.24
N MET A 136 10.40 -3.69 -19.08
CA MET A 136 10.52 -4.90 -19.91
C MET A 136 9.34 -5.83 -19.70
N GLN A 137 8.93 -6.09 -18.46
CA GLN A 137 7.75 -6.91 -18.16
C GLN A 137 6.46 -6.33 -18.77
N ALA A 138 6.29 -5.01 -18.76
CA ALA A 138 5.16 -4.36 -19.40
C ALA A 138 5.18 -4.58 -20.92
N VAL A 139 6.33 -4.44 -21.57
CA VAL A 139 6.50 -4.72 -23.01
C VAL A 139 6.22 -6.19 -23.33
N GLU A 140 6.76 -7.12 -22.57
CA GLU A 140 6.54 -8.56 -22.75
C GLU A 140 5.05 -8.92 -22.63
N ASN A 141 4.34 -8.32 -21.69
CA ASN A 141 2.89 -8.50 -21.52
C ASN A 141 2.10 -8.00 -22.74
N VAL A 142 2.50 -6.87 -23.33
CA VAL A 142 1.89 -6.33 -24.56
C VAL A 142 2.14 -7.28 -25.73
N ILE A 143 3.38 -7.75 -25.92
CA ILE A 143 3.75 -8.69 -26.97
C ILE A 143 2.95 -10.00 -26.81
N ALA A 144 2.93 -10.57 -25.60
CA ALA A 144 2.18 -11.78 -25.30
C ALA A 144 0.70 -11.65 -25.67
N PHE A 145 0.08 -10.51 -25.36
CA PHE A 145 -1.31 -10.24 -25.73
C PHE A 145 -1.52 -10.25 -27.27
N PHE A 146 -0.67 -9.55 -28.03
CA PHE A 146 -0.78 -9.52 -29.49
C PHE A 146 -0.43 -10.86 -30.14
N ASP A 147 0.41 -11.67 -29.53
CA ASP A 147 0.71 -13.04 -29.97
C ASP A 147 -0.38 -14.04 -29.57
N GLY A 148 -1.48 -13.58 -28.93
CA GLY A 148 -2.59 -14.41 -28.47
C GLY A 148 -2.24 -15.31 -27.29
N GLN A 149 -1.20 -14.95 -26.53
CA GLN A 149 -0.81 -15.59 -25.29
C GLN A 149 -1.41 -14.83 -24.10
N THR A 150 -1.58 -15.49 -22.97
CA THR A 150 -2.00 -14.83 -21.74
C THR A 150 -0.81 -14.11 -21.12
N PRO A 151 -0.87 -12.77 -20.92
CA PRO A 151 0.18 -12.03 -20.25
C PRO A 151 0.46 -12.54 -18.84
N GLN A 152 1.71 -12.47 -18.42
CA GLN A 152 2.11 -12.89 -17.06
C GLN A 152 1.40 -12.01 -16.01
N GLY A 153 0.76 -12.65 -15.03
CA GLY A 153 0.05 -11.94 -13.95
C GLY A 153 -1.30 -11.34 -14.36
N ALA A 154 -1.87 -11.72 -15.51
CA ALA A 154 -3.20 -11.27 -15.92
C ALA A 154 -4.28 -11.70 -14.91
N LEU A 155 -4.92 -10.73 -14.25
CA LEU A 155 -6.00 -10.96 -13.29
C LEU A 155 -7.30 -11.46 -13.94
N ASN A 156 -7.46 -11.22 -15.24
CA ASN A 156 -8.62 -11.59 -16.05
C ASN A 156 -8.24 -12.57 -17.18
N ALA A 157 -7.33 -13.48 -16.91
CA ALA A 157 -6.76 -14.42 -17.90
C ALA A 157 -7.82 -15.13 -18.77
N ALA A 158 -8.95 -15.54 -18.20
CA ALA A 158 -10.05 -16.17 -18.92
C ALA A 158 -10.70 -15.22 -19.94
N ALA A 159 -10.88 -13.94 -19.60
CA ALA A 159 -11.43 -12.93 -20.50
C ALA A 159 -10.43 -12.57 -21.63
N VAL A 160 -9.14 -12.50 -21.32
CA VAL A 160 -8.07 -12.25 -22.29
C VAL A 160 -8.00 -13.39 -23.29
N ALA A 161 -8.04 -14.64 -22.85
CA ALA A 161 -8.03 -15.80 -23.73
C ALA A 161 -9.26 -15.85 -24.67
N ALA A 162 -10.42 -15.42 -24.17
CA ALA A 162 -11.64 -15.34 -24.98
C ALA A 162 -11.57 -14.24 -26.05
N SER A 163 -11.01 -13.06 -25.71
CA SER A 163 -10.86 -11.94 -26.67
C SER A 163 -9.80 -12.21 -27.74
N ALA A 164 -8.72 -12.87 -27.41
CA ALA A 164 -7.66 -13.25 -28.36
C ALA A 164 -8.13 -14.25 -29.43
N GLY A 165 -9.23 -14.98 -29.15
CA GLY A 165 -9.87 -15.89 -30.13
C GLY A 165 -10.86 -15.22 -31.09
N ILE A 166 -11.35 -14.03 -30.80
CA ILE A 166 -12.42 -13.34 -31.56
C ILE A 166 -11.85 -12.52 -32.73
N GLU A 167 -10.67 -11.96 -32.63
CA GLU A 167 -10.11 -11.03 -33.63
C GLU A 167 -9.32 -11.69 -34.77
N ARG A 168 -9.14 -13.01 -34.78
CA ARG A 168 -8.42 -13.72 -35.85
C ARG A 168 -9.26 -14.11 -37.07
N ASN A 169 -10.57 -13.82 -37.08
CA ASN A 169 -11.50 -14.15 -38.15
C ASN A 169 -12.19 -12.93 -38.80
N ALA A 170 -11.59 -11.74 -38.74
CA ALA A 170 -12.10 -10.54 -39.42
C ALA A 170 -11.14 -10.06 -40.48
#